data_708f8eb1ddc4c3aa9fa0c521bdf8603d
#
_entry.id   708f8eb1ddc4c3aa9fa0c521bdf8603d
#
_cell.length_a   1.000
_cell.length_b   1.000
_cell.length_c   1.000
_cell.angle_alpha   90.00
_cell.angle_beta   90.00
_cell.angle_gamma   90.00
#
_symmetry.space_group_name_H-M   'P 1'
#
loop_
_entity.id
_entity.type
_entity.pdbx_description
1 polymer ?
#
loop_
_entity_poly.entity_id
_entity_poly.type
_entity_poly.pdbx_seq_one_letter_code
_entity_poly.pdbx_strand_id
1 'polypeptide(L)'
;MRAGNFSIALFIVMLCVSNSTMAQGDGARFYWKTLMGMNAIPVIGNSMEGNANPMDPSNYVIPGSEFNATMSMAGYAKMLPLFKRSAMVSIIAPMGRISGDVSLDLKNYSATSRGFGDPMVQFSINVIGPKAIMNIPDMLRYKPGFSVDIVGSLAVPIGQYDNTSPINIGQNRWYGRIGLPVVLQIGPWVPGKRTTFEFLPAIWMFGDNNDFVGKKMETKPMYQLEAHITRDFMERIWGSFDVISYSGGVATIDGTEGNSLSNLGMGGTLGYQINDNLQMNISYSTTVNDKAAEDLKMDGFRVTLIWGWHKLIEGMRRLNSNE
;
A
#
# COMPACT_ATOMS: atom_id res chain seq x y z
N MET A 1 37.23 2.18 -14.80
CA MET A 1 36.16 2.19 -15.81
C MET A 1 35.50 0.81 -15.95
N ARG A 2 34.70 0.33 -14.96
CA ARG A 2 33.90 -0.93 -15.10
C ARG A 2 32.61 -0.96 -14.28
N ALA A 3 32.29 0.13 -13.58
CA ALA A 3 31.04 0.19 -12.77
C ALA A 3 29.80 0.66 -13.55
N GLY A 4 29.98 1.37 -14.68
CA GLY A 4 28.84 1.92 -15.43
C GLY A 4 28.04 0.89 -16.24
N ASN A 5 28.67 -0.17 -16.71
CA ASN A 5 28.00 -1.14 -17.58
C ASN A 5 27.12 -2.15 -16.80
N PHE A 6 27.40 -2.36 -15.51
CA PHE A 6 26.60 -3.27 -14.68
C PHE A 6 25.25 -2.63 -14.27
N SER A 7 25.25 -1.31 -14.05
CA SER A 7 24.03 -0.56 -13.70
C SER A 7 23.06 -0.45 -14.88
N ILE A 8 23.57 -0.30 -16.11
CA ILE A 8 22.75 -0.23 -17.33
C ILE A 8 22.19 -1.61 -17.68
N ALA A 9 22.97 -2.68 -17.53
CA ALA A 9 22.50 -4.05 -17.76
C ALA A 9 21.40 -4.47 -16.77
N LEU A 10 21.52 -4.09 -15.50
CA LEU A 10 20.48 -4.35 -14.49
C LEU A 10 19.20 -3.55 -14.78
N PHE A 11 19.33 -2.33 -15.27
CA PHE A 11 18.18 -1.49 -15.67
C PHE A 11 17.49 -2.02 -16.94
N ILE A 12 18.26 -2.54 -17.91
CA ILE A 12 17.73 -3.15 -19.14
C ILE A 12 17.08 -4.50 -18.86
N VAL A 13 17.60 -5.31 -17.95
CA VAL A 13 16.97 -6.58 -17.53
C VAL A 13 15.64 -6.33 -16.82
N MET A 14 15.50 -5.23 -16.05
CA MET A 14 14.21 -4.82 -15.46
C MET A 14 13.18 -4.33 -16.49
N LEU A 15 13.62 -3.82 -17.64
CA LEU A 15 12.71 -3.36 -18.71
C LEU A 15 12.21 -4.49 -19.64
N CYS A 16 12.83 -5.68 -19.60
CA CYS A 16 12.46 -6.81 -20.46
C CYS A 16 11.51 -7.82 -19.80
N VAL A 17 11.14 -7.64 -18.54
CA VAL A 17 10.10 -8.46 -17.86
C VAL A 17 8.80 -7.68 -17.84
N SER A 18 8.16 -7.59 -19.01
CA SER A 18 6.81 -7.07 -19.16
C SER A 18 5.79 -8.16 -18.86
N ASN A 19 5.59 -8.49 -17.59
CA ASN A 19 4.39 -9.12 -17.09
C ASN A 19 4.10 -8.53 -15.71
N SER A 20 2.93 -8.08 -15.54
CA SER A 20 2.40 -7.12 -14.59
C SER A 20 1.92 -7.77 -13.31
N THR A 21 2.01 -7.09 -12.15
CA THR A 21 1.69 -7.78 -10.90
C THR A 21 1.43 -6.91 -9.68
N MET A 22 0.58 -7.34 -8.73
CA MET A 22 0.24 -6.60 -7.49
C MET A 22 0.05 -7.41 -6.22
N ALA A 23 0.62 -6.92 -5.09
CA ALA A 23 0.04 -7.02 -3.75
C ALA A 23 -0.30 -5.61 -3.25
N GLN A 24 -1.54 -5.37 -2.83
CA GLN A 24 -1.97 -4.10 -2.27
C GLN A 24 -1.86 -4.15 -0.75
N GLY A 25 -0.69 -3.81 -0.22
CA GLY A 25 -0.48 -3.59 1.19
C GLY A 25 0.05 -2.18 1.45
N ASP A 26 0.26 -1.86 2.73
CA ASP A 26 0.93 -0.62 3.13
C ASP A 26 2.39 -0.62 2.68
N GLY A 27 2.98 -1.81 2.56
CA GLY A 27 4.33 -2.05 2.12
C GLY A 27 5.36 -2.12 3.25
N ALA A 28 6.49 -2.71 2.92
CA ALA A 28 7.60 -2.91 3.85
C ALA A 28 8.12 -1.59 4.42
N ARG A 29 8.47 -1.59 5.70
CA ARG A 29 9.01 -0.46 6.48
C ARG A 29 8.04 0.71 6.69
N PHE A 30 6.78 0.56 6.33
CA PHE A 30 5.80 1.64 6.49
C PHE A 30 5.59 2.02 7.98
N TYR A 31 5.66 1.07 8.90
CA TYR A 31 5.46 1.28 10.32
C TYR A 31 6.76 1.50 11.13
N TRP A 32 7.88 1.71 10.46
CA TRP A 32 9.12 2.10 11.13
C TRP A 32 8.97 3.48 11.76
N LYS A 33 9.46 3.62 12.99
CA LYS A 33 9.37 4.89 13.71
C LYS A 33 10.45 5.85 13.27
N THR A 34 10.09 7.11 13.20
CA THR A 34 10.98 8.22 12.89
C THR A 34 10.82 9.35 13.90
N LEU A 35 11.57 10.42 13.73
CA LEU A 35 11.54 11.59 14.63
C LEU A 35 10.13 12.23 14.63
N MET A 36 9.63 12.55 15.83
CA MET A 36 8.33 13.23 15.97
C MET A 36 8.38 14.64 15.38
N GLY A 37 7.35 14.98 14.58
CA GLY A 37 7.33 16.20 13.76
C GLY A 37 7.84 16.00 12.34
N MET A 38 8.30 14.79 11.96
CA MET A 38 8.58 14.43 10.57
C MET A 38 7.32 14.59 9.73
N ASN A 39 7.49 15.18 8.56
CA ASN A 39 6.47 15.27 7.52
C ASN A 39 6.93 14.48 6.29
N ALA A 40 6.00 13.94 5.53
CA ALA A 40 6.31 13.25 4.29
C ALA A 40 5.21 13.46 3.23
N ILE A 41 5.61 13.53 1.98
CA ILE A 41 4.74 13.48 0.82
C ILE A 41 5.10 12.22 0.04
N PRO A 42 4.30 11.14 0.13
CA PRO A 42 4.41 10.02 -0.79
C PRO A 42 3.75 10.36 -2.13
N VAL A 43 4.40 9.97 -3.22
CA VAL A 43 3.84 9.91 -4.57
C VAL A 43 4.02 8.49 -5.07
N ILE A 44 2.94 7.85 -5.43
CA ILE A 44 2.90 6.42 -5.78
C ILE A 44 2.33 6.29 -7.18
N GLY A 45 3.02 5.59 -8.06
CA GLY A 45 2.53 5.15 -9.35
C GLY A 45 2.34 3.64 -9.34
N ASN A 46 1.19 3.17 -9.80
CA ASN A 46 0.88 1.75 -9.94
C ASN A 46 0.42 1.45 -11.37
N SER A 47 0.86 0.32 -11.90
CA SER A 47 0.28 -0.32 -13.07
C SER A 47 -0.23 -1.69 -12.64
N MET A 48 -1.50 -2.02 -12.99
CA MET A 48 -2.23 -3.14 -12.40
C MET A 48 -3.08 -3.84 -13.45
N GLU A 49 -3.08 -5.18 -13.43
CA GLU A 49 -3.99 -6.01 -14.22
C GLU A 49 -4.51 -7.18 -13.38
N GLY A 50 -5.70 -7.65 -13.69
CA GLY A 50 -6.32 -8.75 -12.96
C GLY A 50 -7.79 -8.94 -13.28
N ASN A 51 -8.46 -9.77 -12.48
CA ASN A 51 -9.87 -10.10 -12.63
C ASN A 51 -10.80 -9.45 -11.59
N ALA A 52 -10.27 -8.53 -10.80
CA ALA A 52 -11.02 -7.68 -9.88
C ALA A 52 -10.68 -6.22 -10.12
N ASN A 53 -11.60 -5.31 -9.78
CA ASN A 53 -11.36 -3.88 -9.87
C ASN A 53 -10.25 -3.47 -8.88
N PRO A 54 -9.06 -3.05 -9.34
CA PRO A 54 -7.97 -2.71 -8.43
C PRO A 54 -8.21 -1.45 -7.58
N MET A 55 -9.27 -0.68 -7.88
CA MET A 55 -9.68 0.48 -7.09
C MET A 55 -10.64 0.10 -5.95
N ASP A 56 -11.21 -1.10 -5.99
CA ASP A 56 -12.07 -1.62 -4.91
C ASP A 56 -11.26 -2.51 -3.97
N PRO A 57 -10.99 -2.09 -2.73
CA PRO A 57 -10.20 -2.88 -1.79
C PRO A 57 -10.89 -4.19 -1.36
N SER A 58 -12.17 -4.38 -1.67
CA SER A 58 -12.84 -5.67 -1.41
C SER A 58 -12.35 -6.79 -2.33
N ASN A 59 -11.68 -6.44 -3.43
CA ASN A 59 -11.13 -7.38 -4.41
C ASN A 59 -12.14 -8.45 -4.89
N TYR A 60 -13.44 -8.12 -4.87
CA TYR A 60 -14.43 -9.08 -5.32
C TYR A 60 -14.26 -9.43 -6.79
N VAL A 61 -14.38 -10.70 -7.11
CA VAL A 61 -14.19 -11.24 -8.46
C VAL A 61 -15.52 -11.51 -9.12
N ILE A 62 -15.69 -10.99 -10.34
CA ILE A 62 -16.76 -11.43 -11.25
C ILE A 62 -16.11 -12.39 -12.25
N PRO A 63 -16.48 -13.69 -12.30
CA PRO A 63 -15.86 -14.65 -13.20
C PRO A 63 -15.88 -14.19 -14.66
N GLY A 64 -14.72 -14.27 -15.34
CA GLY A 64 -14.55 -13.82 -16.72
C GLY A 64 -14.29 -12.31 -16.88
N SER A 65 -14.14 -11.57 -15.79
CA SER A 65 -13.74 -10.16 -15.84
C SER A 65 -12.24 -10.01 -16.08
N GLU A 66 -11.88 -8.93 -16.78
CA GLU A 66 -10.50 -8.51 -16.96
C GLU A 66 -10.39 -6.99 -16.71
N PHE A 67 -9.40 -6.58 -15.95
CA PHE A 67 -9.15 -5.17 -15.61
C PHE A 67 -7.71 -4.80 -15.87
N ASN A 68 -7.53 -3.58 -16.38
CA ASN A 68 -6.23 -2.92 -16.49
C ASN A 68 -6.34 -1.53 -15.87
N ALA A 69 -5.45 -1.20 -14.95
CA ALA A 69 -5.45 0.09 -14.28
C ALA A 69 -4.04 0.71 -14.26
N THR A 70 -4.01 2.01 -14.50
CA THR A 70 -2.84 2.85 -14.20
C THR A 70 -3.27 3.92 -13.22
N MET A 71 -2.64 3.91 -12.06
CA MET A 71 -3.01 4.78 -10.95
C MET A 71 -1.82 5.58 -10.47
N SER A 72 -2.09 6.80 -10.04
CA SER A 72 -1.19 7.62 -9.24
C SER A 72 -1.88 7.99 -7.95
N MET A 73 -1.13 7.98 -6.85
CA MET A 73 -1.63 8.44 -5.56
C MET A 73 -0.65 9.47 -5.01
N ALA A 74 -1.17 10.55 -4.47
CA ALA A 74 -0.39 11.52 -3.73
C ALA A 74 -0.96 11.70 -2.33
N GLY A 75 -0.11 11.91 -1.35
CA GLY A 75 -0.54 12.01 0.02
C GLY A 75 0.32 12.93 0.88
N TYR A 76 -0.09 13.04 2.11
CA TYR A 76 0.67 13.73 3.16
C TYR A 76 0.60 12.91 4.44
N ALA A 77 1.73 12.74 5.10
CA ALA A 77 1.83 12.08 6.38
C ALA A 77 2.60 12.93 7.39
N LYS A 78 2.20 12.85 8.65
CA LYS A 78 2.85 13.56 9.76
C LYS A 78 2.99 12.67 10.98
N MET A 79 4.20 12.62 11.53
CA MET A 79 4.48 11.98 12.81
C MET A 79 4.19 12.92 13.97
N LEU A 80 3.46 12.43 14.96
CA LEU A 80 3.00 13.18 16.12
C LEU A 80 3.32 12.41 17.40
N PRO A 81 3.72 13.08 18.50
CA PRO A 81 3.74 12.45 19.81
C PRO A 81 2.33 12.46 20.41
N LEU A 82 1.84 11.29 20.80
CA LEU A 82 0.57 11.14 21.51
C LEU A 82 0.79 10.20 22.69
N PHE A 83 0.47 10.64 23.93
CA PHE A 83 0.69 9.87 25.17
C PHE A 83 2.12 9.32 25.31
N LYS A 84 3.14 10.08 24.90
CA LYS A 84 4.57 9.67 24.81
C LYS A 84 4.84 8.50 23.86
N ARG A 85 3.89 8.18 22.97
CA ARG A 85 4.00 7.17 21.92
C ARG A 85 4.08 7.84 20.56
N SER A 86 4.65 7.14 19.59
CA SER A 86 4.65 7.58 18.20
C SER A 86 3.26 7.38 17.60
N ALA A 87 2.70 8.44 17.04
CA ALA A 87 1.48 8.38 16.24
C ALA A 87 1.74 8.96 14.85
N MET A 88 0.99 8.53 13.86
CA MET A 88 1.01 9.06 12.50
C MET A 88 -0.41 9.34 12.05
N VAL A 89 -0.60 10.48 11.42
CA VAL A 89 -1.80 10.79 10.63
C VAL A 89 -1.39 10.95 9.18
N SER A 90 -2.16 10.39 8.27
CA SER A 90 -1.93 10.55 6.84
C SER A 90 -3.23 10.64 6.06
N ILE A 91 -3.15 11.29 4.91
CA ILE A 91 -4.20 11.31 3.89
C ILE A 91 -3.56 10.95 2.55
N ILE A 92 -4.26 10.17 1.76
CA ILE A 92 -3.86 9.81 0.40
C ILE A 92 -5.05 9.95 -0.54
N ALA A 93 -4.81 10.50 -1.72
CA ALA A 93 -5.82 10.70 -2.74
C ALA A 93 -5.39 9.95 -4.02
N PRO A 94 -6.12 8.92 -4.46
CA PRO A 94 -5.87 8.22 -5.70
C PRO A 94 -6.46 8.96 -6.89
N MET A 95 -5.79 8.85 -8.04
CA MET A 95 -6.28 9.25 -9.35
C MET A 95 -5.76 8.30 -10.40
N GLY A 96 -6.46 8.16 -11.51
CA GLY A 96 -5.96 7.28 -12.57
C GLY A 96 -6.96 6.95 -13.64
N ARG A 97 -6.68 5.85 -14.30
CA ARG A 97 -7.50 5.24 -15.33
C ARG A 97 -7.63 3.75 -15.03
N ILE A 98 -8.85 3.26 -15.13
CA ILE A 98 -9.16 1.83 -15.15
C ILE A 98 -9.96 1.52 -16.40
N SER A 99 -9.62 0.44 -17.08
CA SER A 99 -10.39 -0.15 -18.18
C SER A 99 -10.61 -1.62 -17.87
N GLY A 100 -11.71 -2.16 -18.35
CA GLY A 100 -12.00 -3.58 -18.15
C GLY A 100 -13.19 -4.06 -18.96
N ASP A 101 -13.31 -5.38 -18.97
CA ASP A 101 -14.41 -6.14 -19.53
C ASP A 101 -15.05 -6.94 -18.39
N VAL A 102 -16.37 -6.76 -18.21
CA VAL A 102 -17.14 -7.38 -17.11
C VAL A 102 -18.42 -7.97 -17.66
N SER A 103 -18.70 -9.22 -17.35
CA SER A 103 -19.97 -9.87 -17.66
C SER A 103 -20.84 -9.94 -16.40
N LEU A 104 -21.96 -9.21 -16.39
CA LEU A 104 -22.91 -9.18 -15.27
C LEU A 104 -24.32 -9.32 -15.81
N ASP A 105 -25.13 -10.26 -15.28
CA ASP A 105 -26.51 -10.53 -15.67
C ASP A 105 -26.71 -10.72 -17.17
N LEU A 106 -25.85 -11.51 -17.81
CA LEU A 106 -25.87 -11.76 -19.27
C LEU A 106 -25.60 -10.52 -20.15
N LYS A 107 -25.16 -9.42 -19.54
CA LYS A 107 -24.68 -8.23 -20.24
C LYS A 107 -23.17 -8.13 -20.14
N ASN A 108 -22.55 -7.76 -21.24
CA ASN A 108 -21.13 -7.47 -21.29
C ASN A 108 -20.91 -5.95 -21.22
N TYR A 109 -20.08 -5.53 -20.29
CA TYR A 109 -19.65 -4.15 -20.12
C TYR A 109 -18.19 -4.07 -20.51
N SER A 110 -17.87 -3.23 -21.49
CA SER A 110 -16.50 -2.85 -21.83
C SER A 110 -16.41 -1.34 -21.67
N ALA A 111 -15.69 -0.90 -20.65
CA ALA A 111 -15.67 0.52 -20.31
C ALA A 111 -14.29 0.96 -19.79
N THR A 112 -14.11 2.28 -19.82
CA THR A 112 -12.96 2.95 -19.21
C THR A 112 -13.45 4.07 -18.30
N SER A 113 -13.06 4.04 -17.04
CA SER A 113 -13.24 5.13 -16.08
C SER A 113 -11.93 5.86 -15.84
N ARG A 114 -11.97 7.19 -15.67
CA ARG A 114 -10.81 8.06 -15.41
C ARG A 114 -11.20 9.12 -14.40
N GLY A 115 -10.26 9.52 -13.56
CA GLY A 115 -10.46 10.64 -12.64
C GLY A 115 -9.91 10.36 -11.24
N PHE A 116 -10.52 10.95 -10.22
CA PHE A 116 -10.15 10.77 -8.83
C PHE A 116 -10.93 9.61 -8.21
N GLY A 117 -10.23 8.81 -7.40
CA GLY A 117 -10.85 7.80 -6.54
C GLY A 117 -11.19 8.36 -5.16
N ASP A 118 -11.58 7.48 -4.25
CA ASP A 118 -11.95 7.85 -2.90
C ASP A 118 -10.72 8.16 -2.06
N PRO A 119 -10.56 9.38 -1.53
CA PRO A 119 -9.45 9.70 -0.64
C PRO A 119 -9.57 8.91 0.67
N MET A 120 -8.42 8.47 1.21
CA MET A 120 -8.35 7.71 2.44
C MET A 120 -7.56 8.47 3.50
N VAL A 121 -8.12 8.57 4.71
CA VAL A 121 -7.43 9.06 5.91
C VAL A 121 -7.00 7.87 6.74
N GLN A 122 -5.78 7.89 7.25
CA GLN A 122 -5.25 6.85 8.13
C GLN A 122 -4.65 7.47 9.39
N PHE A 123 -4.90 6.81 10.50
CA PHE A 123 -4.28 7.10 11.79
C PHE A 123 -3.65 5.84 12.34
N SER A 124 -2.43 5.95 12.87
CA SER A 124 -1.79 4.88 13.62
C SER A 124 -1.18 5.40 14.90
N ILE A 125 -1.15 4.55 15.92
CA ILE A 125 -0.52 4.83 17.21
C ILE A 125 0.21 3.61 17.73
N ASN A 126 1.45 3.81 18.19
CA ASN A 126 2.21 2.77 18.85
C ASN A 126 1.64 2.48 20.25
N VAL A 127 1.40 1.20 20.55
CA VAL A 127 0.88 0.74 21.84
C VAL A 127 1.88 -0.09 22.63
N ILE A 128 2.76 -0.85 21.93
CA ILE A 128 3.82 -1.65 22.55
C ILE A 128 5.14 -1.29 21.84
N GLY A 129 6.22 -1.16 22.60
CA GLY A 129 7.56 -0.90 22.05
C GLY A 129 8.17 0.39 22.56
N PRO A 130 9.17 0.93 21.85
CA PRO A 130 9.91 2.12 22.27
C PRO A 130 9.02 3.36 22.39
N LYS A 131 9.42 4.30 23.26
CA LYS A 131 8.78 5.62 23.33
C LYS A 131 8.96 6.42 22.04
N ALA A 132 8.16 7.46 21.88
CA ALA A 132 8.29 8.40 20.78
C ALA A 132 9.71 9.02 20.73
N ILE A 133 10.26 9.12 19.53
CA ILE A 133 11.59 9.71 19.28
C ILE A 133 11.42 11.23 19.24
N MET A 134 11.76 11.93 20.32
CA MET A 134 11.51 13.36 20.48
C MET A 134 12.65 14.26 19.99
N ASN A 135 13.87 13.72 19.92
CA ASN A 135 15.06 14.47 19.59
C ASN A 135 16.08 13.59 18.84
N ILE A 136 17.14 14.20 18.32
CA ILE A 136 18.17 13.51 17.54
C ILE A 136 18.98 12.51 18.37
N PRO A 137 19.41 12.79 19.61
CA PRO A 137 20.03 11.79 20.46
C PRO A 137 19.18 10.53 20.67
N ASP A 138 17.86 10.67 20.84
CA ASP A 138 16.93 9.54 20.94
C ASP A 138 16.85 8.77 19.62
N MET A 139 16.87 9.46 18.50
CA MET A 139 16.86 8.85 17.16
C MET A 139 18.13 8.00 16.93
N LEU A 140 19.30 8.48 17.35
CA LEU A 140 20.56 7.74 17.22
C LEU A 140 20.63 6.51 18.12
N ARG A 141 19.93 6.53 19.25
CA ARG A 141 19.84 5.40 20.20
C ARG A 141 18.66 4.47 19.91
N TYR A 142 17.79 4.85 19.01
CA TYR A 142 16.56 4.12 18.72
C TYR A 142 16.85 2.70 18.22
N LYS A 143 16.10 1.76 18.75
CA LYS A 143 16.02 0.36 18.29
C LYS A 143 14.56 -0.05 18.35
N PRO A 144 13.96 -0.57 17.28
CA PRO A 144 12.55 -0.98 17.30
C PRO A 144 12.29 -2.13 18.25
N GLY A 145 13.22 -3.08 18.40
CA GLY A 145 13.04 -4.27 19.20
C GLY A 145 11.77 -5.03 18.76
N PHE A 146 10.79 -5.06 19.66
CA PHE A 146 9.41 -5.50 19.38
C PHE A 146 8.47 -4.30 19.51
N SER A 147 7.72 -4.03 18.46
CA SER A 147 6.81 -2.87 18.39
C SER A 147 5.46 -3.28 17.81
N VAL A 148 4.37 -2.85 18.45
CA VAL A 148 2.99 -3.05 17.96
C VAL A 148 2.30 -1.71 17.90
N ASP A 149 1.61 -1.46 16.79
CA ASP A 149 0.75 -0.31 16.61
C ASP A 149 -0.72 -0.75 16.49
N ILE A 150 -1.63 0.19 16.65
CA ILE A 150 -3.00 0.10 16.16
C ILE A 150 -3.12 1.05 14.99
N VAL A 151 -3.69 0.59 13.88
CA VAL A 151 -3.98 1.43 12.71
C VAL A 151 -5.46 1.39 12.41
N GLY A 152 -6.02 2.53 12.04
CA GLY A 152 -7.35 2.67 11.46
C GLY A 152 -7.27 3.51 10.20
N SER A 153 -7.99 3.12 9.15
CA SER A 153 -8.13 3.90 7.92
C SER A 153 -9.60 3.96 7.49
N LEU A 154 -9.97 5.07 6.84
CA LEU A 154 -11.32 5.31 6.35
C LEU A 154 -11.25 6.04 5.01
N ALA A 155 -11.89 5.49 3.99
CA ALA A 155 -12.08 6.12 2.70
C ALA A 155 -13.41 6.84 2.64
N VAL A 156 -13.39 8.03 2.02
CA VAL A 156 -14.55 8.89 1.87
C VAL A 156 -15.07 8.73 0.44
N PRO A 157 -16.35 8.36 0.22
CA PRO A 157 -16.91 8.06 -1.11
C PRO A 157 -17.22 9.34 -1.90
N ILE A 158 -16.19 10.05 -2.31
CA ILE A 158 -16.27 11.26 -3.14
C ILE A 158 -15.54 11.12 -4.48
N GLY A 159 -15.03 9.93 -4.75
CA GLY A 159 -14.40 9.58 -6.02
C GLY A 159 -15.40 9.59 -7.19
N GLN A 160 -14.86 9.61 -8.40
CA GLN A 160 -15.67 9.61 -9.59
C GLN A 160 -16.38 8.27 -9.76
N TYR A 161 -17.69 8.31 -9.86
CA TYR A 161 -18.57 7.16 -9.93
C TYR A 161 -19.64 7.33 -11.01
N ASP A 162 -19.84 6.28 -11.82
CA ASP A 162 -20.92 6.16 -12.79
C ASP A 162 -21.76 4.93 -12.42
N ASN A 163 -22.99 5.16 -11.96
CA ASN A 163 -23.90 4.11 -11.52
C ASN A 163 -24.48 3.25 -12.65
N THR A 164 -24.17 3.56 -13.90
CA THR A 164 -24.55 2.75 -15.06
C THR A 164 -23.46 1.77 -15.48
N SER A 165 -22.27 1.85 -14.87
CA SER A 165 -21.10 1.03 -15.17
C SER A 165 -20.63 0.26 -13.92
N PRO A 166 -20.24 -1.03 -14.06
CA PRO A 166 -19.59 -1.77 -12.99
C PRO A 166 -18.08 -1.42 -12.86
N ILE A 167 -17.54 -0.58 -13.77
CA ILE A 167 -16.13 -0.23 -13.84
C ILE A 167 -15.95 1.22 -13.39
N ASN A 168 -15.57 1.41 -12.13
CA ASN A 168 -15.48 2.72 -11.49
C ASN A 168 -14.15 2.90 -10.75
N ILE A 169 -13.70 4.17 -10.66
CA ILE A 169 -12.55 4.57 -9.83
C ILE A 169 -13.02 4.80 -8.39
N GLY A 170 -14.10 5.55 -8.17
CA GLY A 170 -14.75 5.69 -6.85
C GLY A 170 -15.64 4.49 -6.56
N GLN A 171 -15.90 4.19 -5.28
CA GLN A 171 -16.67 3.00 -4.89
C GLN A 171 -18.10 3.32 -4.46
N ASN A 172 -18.47 4.61 -4.37
CA ASN A 172 -19.80 5.07 -3.93
C ASN A 172 -20.27 4.48 -2.60
N ARG A 173 -19.32 4.14 -1.72
CA ARG A 173 -19.54 3.59 -0.38
C ARG A 173 -18.40 3.92 0.55
N TRP A 174 -18.70 4.03 1.83
CA TRP A 174 -17.67 4.09 2.87
C TRP A 174 -16.98 2.74 2.99
N TYR A 175 -15.68 2.74 3.18
CA TYR A 175 -14.94 1.54 3.53
C TYR A 175 -13.73 1.92 4.39
N GLY A 176 -13.29 0.99 5.20
CA GLY A 176 -12.18 1.25 6.08
C GLY A 176 -11.58 -0.03 6.65
N ARG A 177 -10.47 0.15 7.36
CA ARG A 177 -9.69 -0.95 7.89
C ARG A 177 -9.25 -0.65 9.32
N ILE A 178 -9.23 -1.68 10.15
CA ILE A 178 -8.54 -1.69 11.44
C ILE A 178 -7.50 -2.80 11.40
N GLY A 179 -6.28 -2.53 11.90
CA GLY A 179 -5.18 -3.49 11.90
C GLY A 179 -4.20 -3.29 13.04
N LEU A 180 -3.33 -4.28 13.22
CA LEU A 180 -2.31 -4.35 14.26
C LEU A 180 -0.92 -4.53 13.64
N PRO A 181 -0.28 -3.46 13.15
CA PRO A 181 1.08 -3.55 12.64
C PRO A 181 2.07 -3.97 13.74
N VAL A 182 2.85 -4.99 13.43
CA VAL A 182 3.92 -5.52 14.29
C VAL A 182 5.24 -5.38 13.56
N VAL A 183 6.26 -4.87 14.25
CA VAL A 183 7.64 -4.80 13.76
C VAL A 183 8.54 -5.50 14.75
N LEU A 184 9.26 -6.52 14.29
CA LEU A 184 10.24 -7.27 15.04
C LEU A 184 11.63 -7.04 14.46
N GLN A 185 12.53 -6.47 15.24
CA GLN A 185 13.94 -6.34 14.88
C GLN A 185 14.64 -7.70 14.94
N ILE A 186 15.36 -8.05 13.89
CA ILE A 186 16.18 -9.25 13.80
C ILE A 186 17.66 -8.82 13.72
N GLY A 187 18.42 -9.09 14.79
CA GLY A 187 19.85 -8.77 14.84
C GLY A 187 20.17 -7.27 15.05
N PRO A 188 21.34 -6.79 14.58
CA PRO A 188 21.82 -5.45 14.88
C PRO A 188 21.00 -4.35 14.18
N TRP A 189 20.80 -3.22 14.87
CA TRP A 189 20.15 -2.04 14.31
C TRP A 189 21.20 -0.99 13.88
N VAL A 190 21.89 -1.31 12.80
CA VAL A 190 22.93 -0.45 12.22
C VAL A 190 22.63 -0.28 10.73
N PRO A 191 22.68 0.94 10.17
CA PRO A 191 22.50 1.17 8.73
C PRO A 191 23.39 0.21 7.89
N GLY A 192 22.84 -0.35 6.83
CA GLY A 192 23.47 -1.38 6.01
C GLY A 192 23.35 -2.82 6.57
N LYS A 193 22.81 -3.01 7.78
CA LYS A 193 22.67 -4.35 8.41
C LYS A 193 21.29 -4.56 9.07
N ARG A 194 20.40 -3.56 9.06
CA ARG A 194 19.08 -3.65 9.70
C ARG A 194 18.25 -4.74 9.03
N THR A 195 17.63 -5.56 9.84
CA THR A 195 16.69 -6.61 9.39
C THR A 195 15.46 -6.55 10.26
N THR A 196 14.28 -6.59 9.67
CA THR A 196 13.01 -6.70 10.38
C THR A 196 12.14 -7.81 9.78
N PHE A 197 11.35 -8.42 10.64
CA PHE A 197 10.13 -9.12 10.27
C PHE A 197 8.96 -8.20 10.64
N GLU A 198 8.07 -7.99 9.68
CA GLU A 198 6.93 -7.10 9.82
C GLU A 198 5.67 -7.87 9.51
N PHE A 199 4.58 -7.58 10.22
CA PHE A 199 3.35 -8.34 10.15
C PHE A 199 2.16 -7.43 10.42
N LEU A 200 1.12 -7.50 9.59
CA LEU A 200 -0.09 -6.69 9.70
C LEU A 200 -1.34 -7.55 9.50
N PRO A 201 -1.91 -8.11 10.58
CA PRO A 201 -3.28 -8.59 10.54
C PRO A 201 -4.23 -7.41 10.55
N ALA A 202 -5.23 -7.43 9.69
CA ALA A 202 -6.23 -6.39 9.59
C ALA A 202 -7.59 -6.94 9.16
N ILE A 203 -8.64 -6.16 9.45
CA ILE A 203 -10.00 -6.40 8.97
C ILE A 203 -10.48 -5.17 8.21
N TRP A 204 -10.99 -5.41 7.01
CA TRP A 204 -11.69 -4.43 6.20
C TRP A 204 -13.19 -4.54 6.44
N MET A 205 -13.84 -3.39 6.48
CA MET A 205 -15.28 -3.24 6.61
C MET A 205 -15.78 -2.32 5.49
N PHE A 206 -16.92 -2.66 4.93
CA PHE A 206 -17.50 -1.98 3.78
C PHE A 206 -18.94 -1.56 4.10
N GLY A 207 -19.29 -0.34 3.75
CA GLY A 207 -20.68 0.09 3.66
C GLY A 207 -21.34 -0.43 2.39
N ASP A 208 -22.63 -0.26 2.28
CA ASP A 208 -23.39 -0.65 1.11
C ASP A 208 -23.21 0.36 -0.04
N ASN A 209 -23.12 -0.13 -1.27
CA ASN A 209 -23.33 0.67 -2.45
C ASN A 209 -24.77 0.43 -2.94
N ASN A 210 -25.64 1.42 -2.76
CA ASN A 210 -27.06 1.31 -3.07
C ASN A 210 -27.40 1.54 -4.54
N ASP A 211 -26.42 1.80 -5.38
CA ASP A 211 -26.64 2.08 -6.81
C ASP A 211 -25.47 1.56 -7.66
N PHE A 212 -25.21 0.26 -7.57
CA PHE A 212 -24.25 -0.46 -8.39
C PHE A 212 -24.94 -1.05 -9.61
N VAL A 213 -24.87 -0.34 -10.75
CA VAL A 213 -25.59 -0.69 -11.99
C VAL A 213 -27.11 -0.84 -11.74
N GLY A 214 -27.68 0.09 -10.95
CA GLY A 214 -29.08 0.07 -10.53
C GLY A 214 -29.43 -1.00 -9.49
N LYS A 215 -28.44 -1.62 -8.83
CA LYS A 215 -28.58 -2.68 -7.83
C LYS A 215 -27.92 -2.29 -6.50
N LYS A 216 -28.33 -2.96 -5.44
CA LYS A 216 -27.62 -2.88 -4.16
C LYS A 216 -26.45 -3.86 -4.14
N MET A 217 -25.28 -3.38 -3.74
CA MET A 217 -24.11 -4.20 -3.48
C MET A 217 -23.72 -4.10 -2.01
N GLU A 218 -23.68 -5.23 -1.33
CA GLU A 218 -23.23 -5.41 0.05
C GLU A 218 -21.93 -6.22 0.04
N THR A 219 -21.03 -5.97 1.00
CA THR A 219 -19.79 -6.75 1.12
C THR A 219 -19.54 -7.11 2.56
N LYS A 220 -19.40 -8.40 2.84
CA LYS A 220 -19.04 -8.92 4.18
C LYS A 220 -17.61 -8.50 4.55
N PRO A 221 -17.26 -8.43 5.83
CA PRO A 221 -15.89 -8.13 6.24
C PRO A 221 -14.85 -9.04 5.58
N MET A 222 -13.68 -8.46 5.27
CA MET A 222 -12.56 -9.16 4.68
C MET A 222 -11.36 -9.09 5.63
N TYR A 223 -10.69 -10.21 5.83
CA TYR A 223 -9.46 -10.31 6.61
C TYR A 223 -8.24 -10.15 5.69
N GLN A 224 -7.31 -9.33 6.11
CA GLN A 224 -6.00 -9.14 5.47
C GLN A 224 -4.91 -9.61 6.41
N LEU A 225 -3.94 -10.31 5.84
CA LEU A 225 -2.69 -10.63 6.47
C LEU A 225 -1.55 -10.19 5.56
N GLU A 226 -0.74 -9.25 6.02
CA GLU A 226 0.44 -8.76 5.29
C GLU A 226 1.69 -9.07 6.10
N ALA A 227 2.76 -9.54 5.45
CA ALA A 227 4.01 -9.84 6.11
C ALA A 227 5.21 -9.48 5.21
N HIS A 228 6.28 -8.99 5.84
CA HIS A 228 7.51 -8.62 5.16
C HIS A 228 8.73 -9.08 5.94
N ILE A 229 9.72 -9.60 5.22
CA ILE A 229 11.09 -9.73 5.74
C ILE A 229 11.91 -8.69 5.01
N THR A 230 12.46 -7.71 5.74
CA THR A 230 13.26 -6.62 5.15
C THR A 230 14.71 -6.71 5.57
N ARG A 231 15.62 -6.36 4.65
CA ARG A 231 17.06 -6.34 4.91
C ARG A 231 17.72 -5.16 4.23
N ASP A 232 18.57 -4.44 4.98
CA ASP A 232 19.55 -3.53 4.37
C ASP A 232 20.65 -4.35 3.70
N PHE A 233 20.90 -4.10 2.43
CA PHE A 233 22.06 -4.64 1.70
C PHE A 233 23.25 -3.69 1.77
N MET A 234 22.96 -2.39 1.81
CA MET A 234 23.90 -1.28 1.97
C MET A 234 23.23 -0.19 2.82
N GLU A 235 23.95 0.86 3.18
CA GLU A 235 23.41 1.96 3.99
C GLU A 235 22.20 2.64 3.35
N ARG A 236 22.16 2.68 1.99
CA ARG A 236 21.12 3.34 1.20
C ARG A 236 20.26 2.38 0.40
N ILE A 237 20.56 1.09 0.39
CA ILE A 237 19.83 0.08 -0.40
C ILE A 237 19.31 -0.99 0.53
N TRP A 238 18.04 -1.28 0.42
CA TRP A 238 17.38 -2.35 1.14
C TRP A 238 16.42 -3.10 0.22
N GLY A 239 16.02 -4.28 0.61
CA GLY A 239 14.99 -5.05 -0.06
C GLY A 239 14.10 -5.77 0.92
N SER A 240 12.96 -6.24 0.41
CA SER A 240 12.06 -7.12 1.15
C SER A 240 11.55 -8.25 0.27
N PHE A 241 11.15 -9.33 0.94
CA PHE A 241 10.22 -10.31 0.44
C PHE A 241 8.88 -10.07 1.11
N ASP A 242 7.82 -10.00 0.32
CA ASP A 242 6.51 -9.53 0.72
C ASP A 242 5.48 -10.63 0.48
N VAL A 243 4.58 -10.83 1.44
CA VAL A 243 3.46 -11.78 1.35
C VAL A 243 2.20 -11.06 1.78
N ILE A 244 1.11 -11.27 1.04
CA ILE A 244 -0.21 -10.77 1.41
C ILE A 244 -1.25 -11.86 1.19
N SER A 245 -2.22 -11.96 2.11
CA SER A 245 -3.36 -12.85 1.98
C SER A 245 -4.64 -12.13 2.35
N TYR A 246 -5.69 -12.39 1.58
CA TYR A 246 -7.04 -11.94 1.87
C TYR A 246 -7.96 -13.14 2.00
N SER A 247 -8.91 -13.05 2.95
CA SER A 247 -9.96 -14.07 3.13
C SER A 247 -11.27 -13.42 3.56
N GLY A 248 -12.40 -14.01 3.17
CA GLY A 248 -13.72 -13.41 3.40
C GLY A 248 -14.12 -12.46 2.26
N GLY A 249 -14.71 -11.30 2.57
CA GLY A 249 -15.03 -10.27 1.57
C GLY A 249 -16.11 -10.68 0.56
N VAL A 250 -17.04 -11.54 0.95
CA VAL A 250 -18.13 -11.98 0.06
C VAL A 250 -18.97 -10.79 -0.34
N ALA A 251 -19.02 -10.50 -1.63
CA ALA A 251 -19.91 -9.50 -2.20
C ALA A 251 -21.27 -10.11 -2.55
N THR A 252 -22.35 -9.41 -2.24
CA THR A 252 -23.73 -9.77 -2.57
C THR A 252 -24.29 -8.66 -3.44
N ILE A 253 -24.71 -8.96 -4.67
CA ILE A 253 -25.30 -8.02 -5.61
C ILE A 253 -26.76 -8.41 -5.81
N ASP A 254 -27.68 -7.55 -5.38
CA ASP A 254 -29.14 -7.73 -5.47
C ASP A 254 -29.61 -9.11 -4.93
N GLY A 255 -29.06 -9.50 -3.77
CA GLY A 255 -29.35 -10.78 -3.13
C GLY A 255 -28.59 -11.99 -3.65
N THR A 256 -27.85 -11.85 -4.76
CA THR A 256 -27.00 -12.92 -5.28
C THR A 256 -25.63 -12.85 -4.64
N GLU A 257 -25.29 -13.88 -3.86
CA GLU A 257 -24.02 -13.99 -3.13
C GLU A 257 -22.92 -14.51 -4.05
N GLY A 258 -21.78 -13.79 -4.07
CA GLY A 258 -20.56 -14.20 -4.76
C GLY A 258 -19.68 -15.11 -3.92
N ASN A 259 -18.46 -15.37 -4.38
CA ASN A 259 -17.51 -16.23 -3.70
C ASN A 259 -16.73 -15.49 -2.60
N SER A 260 -16.31 -16.25 -1.60
CA SER A 260 -15.39 -15.78 -0.57
C SER A 260 -13.96 -15.74 -1.10
N LEU A 261 -13.23 -14.66 -0.85
CA LEU A 261 -11.80 -14.64 -1.15
C LEU A 261 -11.04 -15.65 -0.29
N SER A 262 -10.05 -16.28 -0.91
CA SER A 262 -9.03 -17.11 -0.26
C SER A 262 -7.78 -17.05 -1.12
N ASN A 263 -7.11 -15.89 -1.14
CA ASN A 263 -5.96 -15.67 -2.01
C ASN A 263 -4.66 -15.51 -1.22
N LEU A 264 -3.57 -15.78 -1.92
CA LEU A 264 -2.21 -15.56 -1.47
C LEU A 264 -1.44 -14.83 -2.57
N GLY A 265 -0.92 -13.65 -2.24
CA GLY A 265 -0.01 -12.89 -3.08
C GLY A 265 1.40 -12.90 -2.52
N MET A 266 2.39 -12.90 -3.40
CA MET A 266 3.81 -12.81 -3.06
C MET A 266 4.47 -11.73 -3.91
N GLY A 267 5.49 -11.10 -3.36
CA GLY A 267 6.21 -10.04 -4.05
C GLY A 267 7.53 -9.67 -3.42
N GLY A 268 8.07 -8.57 -3.86
CA GLY A 268 9.28 -8.00 -3.29
C GLY A 268 9.39 -6.51 -3.55
N THR A 269 10.14 -5.85 -2.70
CA THR A 269 10.41 -4.42 -2.78
C THR A 269 11.91 -4.17 -2.77
N LEU A 270 12.36 -3.26 -3.63
CA LEU A 270 13.69 -2.68 -3.58
C LEU A 270 13.58 -1.20 -3.23
N GLY A 271 14.19 -0.79 -2.13
CA GLY A 271 14.22 0.60 -1.68
C GLY A 271 15.60 1.21 -1.81
N TYR A 272 15.63 2.45 -2.28
CA TYR A 272 16.84 3.24 -2.44
C TYR A 272 16.67 4.63 -1.83
N GLN A 273 17.55 4.96 -0.86
CA GLN A 273 17.64 6.30 -0.29
C GLN A 273 18.47 7.18 -1.21
N ILE A 274 17.82 8.00 -2.05
CA ILE A 274 18.46 8.88 -3.02
C ILE A 274 19.28 9.95 -2.31
N ASN A 275 18.66 10.59 -1.32
CA ASN A 275 19.32 11.52 -0.40
C ASN A 275 18.57 11.51 0.96
N ASP A 276 18.97 12.36 1.90
CA ASP A 276 18.41 12.36 3.25
C ASP A 276 16.91 12.70 3.31
N ASN A 277 16.35 13.30 2.26
CA ASN A 277 14.95 13.70 2.19
C ASN A 277 14.14 12.87 1.20
N LEU A 278 14.77 12.16 0.26
CA LEU A 278 14.09 11.49 -0.84
C LEU A 278 14.45 10.00 -0.88
N GLN A 279 13.43 9.17 -0.80
CA GLN A 279 13.51 7.72 -0.97
C GLN A 279 12.67 7.29 -2.17
N MET A 280 13.16 6.28 -2.88
CA MET A 280 12.43 5.58 -3.94
C MET A 280 12.29 4.12 -3.57
N ASN A 281 11.10 3.57 -3.76
CA ASN A 281 10.84 2.14 -3.66
C ASN A 281 10.26 1.64 -4.97
N ILE A 282 10.67 0.47 -5.40
CA ILE A 282 10.12 -0.25 -6.54
C ILE A 282 9.64 -1.58 -5.99
N SER A 283 8.37 -1.91 -6.23
CA SER A 283 7.75 -3.13 -5.74
C SER A 283 7.07 -3.89 -6.87
N TYR A 284 7.09 -5.19 -6.74
CA TYR A 284 6.45 -6.14 -7.64
C TYR A 284 5.78 -7.22 -6.81
N SER A 285 4.56 -7.64 -7.19
CA SER A 285 3.91 -8.76 -6.53
C SER A 285 2.79 -9.39 -7.36
N THR A 286 2.45 -10.65 -7.09
CA THR A 286 1.56 -11.51 -7.87
C THR A 286 0.71 -12.40 -6.98
N THR A 287 -0.50 -12.72 -7.41
CA THR A 287 -1.30 -13.79 -6.80
C THR A 287 -0.73 -15.16 -7.23
N VAL A 288 -0.57 -16.08 -6.27
CA VAL A 288 0.09 -17.37 -6.51
C VAL A 288 -0.83 -18.59 -6.38
N ASN A 289 -2.08 -18.40 -5.96
CA ASN A 289 -3.08 -19.46 -5.82
C ASN A 289 -4.33 -19.23 -6.68
N ASP A 290 -4.14 -18.83 -7.92
CA ASP A 290 -5.15 -18.41 -8.90
C ASP A 290 -5.55 -19.54 -9.87
N LYS A 291 -5.95 -20.68 -9.35
CA LYS A 291 -6.22 -21.89 -10.15
C LYS A 291 -7.64 -21.94 -10.73
N ALA A 292 -8.63 -21.44 -9.99
CA ALA A 292 -10.01 -21.40 -10.41
C ALA A 292 -10.38 -20.07 -11.09
N ALA A 293 -11.47 -20.02 -11.84
CA ALA A 293 -11.93 -18.80 -12.51
C ALA A 293 -12.41 -17.73 -11.52
N GLU A 294 -12.89 -18.18 -10.36
CA GLU A 294 -13.34 -17.36 -9.23
C GLU A 294 -12.21 -16.90 -8.31
N ASP A 295 -11.01 -17.47 -8.42
CA ASP A 295 -9.87 -17.04 -7.63
C ASP A 295 -9.44 -15.62 -8.05
N LEU A 296 -9.04 -14.81 -7.08
CA LEU A 296 -8.48 -13.50 -7.36
C LEU A 296 -7.15 -13.66 -8.11
N LYS A 297 -7.10 -13.02 -9.27
CA LYS A 297 -5.87 -12.81 -10.06
C LYS A 297 -5.59 -11.33 -10.06
N MET A 298 -4.51 -10.94 -9.45
CA MET A 298 -4.15 -9.54 -9.39
C MET A 298 -2.65 -9.40 -9.48
N ASP A 299 -2.27 -8.62 -10.43
CA ASP A 299 -0.89 -8.41 -10.81
C ASP A 299 -0.56 -6.89 -10.82
N GLY A 300 0.62 -6.40 -10.32
CA GLY A 300 0.98 -4.95 -10.36
C GLY A 300 2.41 -4.59 -10.02
N PHE A 301 2.86 -3.55 -10.68
CA PHE A 301 4.14 -2.89 -10.48
C PHE A 301 3.90 -1.53 -9.80
N ARG A 302 4.68 -1.23 -8.77
CA ARG A 302 4.57 0.02 -8.01
C ARG A 302 5.91 0.74 -7.94
N VAL A 303 5.87 2.04 -8.20
CA VAL A 303 6.97 2.95 -7.87
C VAL A 303 6.48 3.95 -6.84
N THR A 304 7.20 4.08 -5.74
CA THR A 304 6.89 5.04 -4.67
C THR A 304 8.06 5.98 -4.50
N LEU A 305 7.79 7.29 -4.55
CA LEU A 305 8.71 8.34 -4.16
C LEU A 305 8.20 8.93 -2.85
N ILE A 306 9.07 9.02 -1.83
CA ILE A 306 8.73 9.59 -0.53
C ILE A 306 9.68 10.75 -0.26
N TRP A 307 9.13 11.96 -0.26
CA TRP A 307 9.87 13.16 0.16
C TRP A 307 9.52 13.49 1.60
N GLY A 308 10.52 13.38 2.49
CA GLY A 308 10.38 13.64 3.92
C GLY A 308 11.22 14.83 4.38
N TRP A 309 10.73 15.60 5.35
CA TRP A 309 11.46 16.71 5.96
C TRP A 309 11.14 16.89 7.43
N HIS A 310 12.10 17.47 8.15
CA HIS A 310 11.96 17.80 9.57
C HIS A 310 12.65 19.10 9.92
N LYS A 311 11.95 20.02 10.59
CA LYS A 311 12.46 21.37 10.89
C LYS A 311 13.79 21.40 11.66
N LEU A 312 14.01 20.46 12.60
CA LEU A 312 15.28 20.39 13.36
C LEU A 312 16.44 19.97 12.46
N ILE A 313 16.23 19.01 11.56
CA ILE A 313 17.27 18.56 10.63
C ILE A 313 17.62 19.66 9.63
N GLU A 314 16.62 20.37 9.13
CA GLU A 314 16.83 21.53 8.25
C GLU A 314 17.55 22.69 8.97
N GLY A 315 17.19 22.95 10.23
CA GLY A 315 17.86 23.94 11.05
C GLY A 315 19.35 23.65 11.27
N MET A 316 19.69 22.40 11.58
CA MET A 316 21.10 21.97 11.71
C MET A 316 21.89 22.10 10.41
N ARG A 317 21.29 21.77 9.27
CA ARG A 317 21.95 21.95 7.96
C ARG A 317 22.26 23.42 7.67
N ARG A 318 21.35 24.34 8.01
CA ARG A 318 21.58 25.78 7.84
C ARG A 318 22.71 26.30 8.71
N LEU A 319 22.85 25.79 9.94
CA LEU A 319 23.97 26.13 10.81
C LEU A 319 25.30 25.68 10.22
N ASN A 320 25.36 24.45 9.71
CA ASN A 320 26.58 23.89 9.12
C ASN A 320 26.92 24.47 7.73
N SER A 321 25.97 25.09 7.03
CA SER A 321 26.21 25.70 5.71
C SER A 321 26.69 27.16 5.79
N ASN A 322 26.68 27.74 7.00
CA ASN A 322 27.19 29.10 7.27
C ASN A 322 28.62 29.10 7.84
N GLU A 323 29.27 27.92 7.95
CA GLU A 323 30.68 27.74 8.21
C GLU A 323 31.43 27.41 6.91
#